data_dd12ddd44dc9f1aaf1223707e93087cd
#
_entry.id   dd12ddd44dc9f1aaf1223707e93087cd
#
_cell.length_a   1.000
_cell.length_b   1.000
_cell.length_c   1.000
_cell.angle_alpha   90.00
_cell.angle_beta   90.00
_cell.angle_gamma   90.00
#
_symmetry.space_group_name_H-M   'P 1'
#
loop_
_entity.id
_entity.type
_entity.pdbx_description
1 polymer ?
#
loop_
_entity_poly.entity_id
_entity_poly.type
_entity_poly.pdbx_seq_one_letter_code
_entity_poly.pdbx_strand_id
1 'polypeptide(L)'
;SEGENKQNDGEPTDIERAEILASKLIAPYWELQAGLGTRGTLTSESNMENYAVISLYGLAPYQFEMDNSLMINEDGDISFAMEAEYEVRVTQTSYLQPRLAISASLSESERFDRQSGFNSIRLGLRYRYEFSREFAPYVGMYWSKSLGNTADVAELAGEPISETGLVLGARFWF
;
A
#
# COMPACT_ATOMS: atom_id res chain seq x y z
N SER A 1 -0.04 3.13 -13.83
CA SER A 1 -0.34 1.85 -13.20
C SER A 1 0.90 0.99 -13.20
N GLU A 2 1.62 0.93 -12.10
CA GLU A 2 2.76 0.01 -11.93
C GLU A 2 2.26 -1.19 -11.13
N GLY A 3 2.16 -2.34 -11.81
CA GLY A 3 1.98 -3.64 -11.17
C GLY A 3 3.32 -4.12 -10.64
N GLU A 4 3.52 -4.11 -9.33
CA GLU A 4 4.67 -4.76 -8.69
C GLU A 4 4.43 -6.27 -8.66
N ASN A 5 5.16 -6.99 -9.49
CA ASN A 5 5.19 -8.45 -9.47
C ASN A 5 6.06 -8.92 -8.32
N LYS A 6 5.47 -9.32 -7.20
CA LYS A 6 6.16 -10.06 -6.15
C LYS A 6 6.13 -11.54 -6.48
N GLN A 7 7.25 -12.09 -6.93
CA GLN A 7 7.46 -13.54 -6.89
C GLN A 7 7.69 -13.95 -5.43
N ASN A 8 6.67 -14.47 -4.79
CA ASN A 8 6.81 -15.34 -3.63
C ASN A 8 6.60 -16.77 -4.13
N ASP A 9 7.57 -17.63 -3.87
CA ASP A 9 7.47 -19.09 -4.04
C ASP A 9 6.48 -19.66 -3.00
N GLY A 10 5.22 -19.58 -3.31
CA GLY A 10 4.10 -20.11 -2.56
C GLY A 10 2.85 -19.56 -3.23
N GLU A 11 2.21 -20.36 -4.06
CA GLU A 11 0.99 -20.18 -4.85
C GLU A 11 0.61 -18.72 -5.19
N PRO A 12 0.60 -18.33 -6.48
CA PRO A 12 0.25 -16.99 -6.88
C PRO A 12 -1.24 -16.77 -6.61
N THR A 13 -1.53 -16.05 -5.55
CA THR A 13 -2.85 -15.45 -5.37
C THR A 13 -2.86 -14.20 -6.24
N ASP A 14 -3.13 -14.35 -7.52
CA ASP A 14 -3.34 -13.21 -8.41
C ASP A 14 -4.62 -12.50 -7.97
N ILE A 15 -4.46 -11.38 -7.29
CA ILE A 15 -5.56 -10.47 -6.97
C ILE A 15 -5.77 -9.56 -8.17
N GLU A 16 -6.84 -9.78 -8.92
CA GLU A 16 -7.25 -8.83 -9.94
C GLU A 16 -8.07 -7.70 -9.32
N ARG A 17 -7.70 -6.48 -9.66
CA ARG A 17 -8.37 -5.27 -9.23
C ARG A 17 -8.69 -4.39 -10.42
N ALA A 18 -9.95 -4.01 -10.56
CA ALA A 18 -10.40 -3.00 -11.50
C ALA A 18 -11.11 -1.88 -10.75
N GLU A 19 -10.76 -0.63 -11.02
CA GLU A 19 -11.26 0.53 -10.30
C GLU A 19 -11.50 1.69 -11.25
N ILE A 20 -12.61 2.38 -11.09
CA ILE A 20 -12.95 3.61 -11.81
C ILE A 20 -13.02 4.73 -10.77
N LEU A 21 -12.16 5.73 -10.93
CA LEU A 21 -12.04 6.87 -10.03
C LEU A 21 -12.42 8.17 -10.74
N ALA A 22 -13.18 9.00 -10.05
CA ALA A 22 -13.36 10.40 -10.38
C ALA A 22 -12.58 11.24 -9.37
N SER A 23 -11.82 12.21 -9.85
CA SER A 23 -10.96 13.03 -9.01
C SER A 23 -11.30 14.51 -9.11
N LYS A 24 -11.10 15.26 -8.03
CA LYS A 24 -11.27 16.69 -7.96
C LYS A 24 -10.24 17.33 -7.04
N LEU A 25 -9.55 18.34 -7.54
CA LEU A 25 -8.69 19.19 -6.73
C LEU A 25 -9.56 20.02 -5.78
N ILE A 26 -9.38 19.84 -4.46
CA ILE A 26 -10.16 20.50 -3.43
C ILE A 26 -9.40 21.66 -2.75
N ALA A 27 -8.08 21.62 -2.78
CA ALA A 27 -7.19 22.66 -2.29
C ALA A 27 -5.86 22.61 -3.06
N PRO A 28 -5.02 23.66 -3.00
CA PRO A 28 -3.68 23.58 -3.55
C PRO A 28 -2.95 22.34 -2.97
N TYR A 29 -2.47 21.47 -3.85
CA TYR A 29 -1.76 20.20 -3.50
C TYR A 29 -2.61 19.09 -2.87
N TRP A 30 -3.95 19.20 -2.85
CA TRP A 30 -4.84 18.17 -2.34
C TRP A 30 -5.91 17.79 -3.35
N GLU A 31 -6.00 16.52 -3.66
CA GLU A 31 -6.96 15.93 -4.57
C GLU A 31 -7.85 14.93 -3.83
N LEU A 32 -9.14 15.09 -3.96
CA LEU A 32 -10.14 14.12 -3.50
C LEU A 32 -10.52 13.22 -4.65
N GLN A 33 -10.45 11.93 -4.43
CA GLN A 33 -10.85 10.90 -5.38
C GLN A 33 -12.00 10.10 -4.79
N ALA A 34 -12.96 9.73 -5.63
CA ALA A 34 -14.04 8.84 -5.26
C ALA A 34 -14.32 7.87 -6.42
N GLY A 35 -14.59 6.63 -6.11
CA GLY A 35 -14.83 5.65 -7.14
C GLY A 35 -15.40 4.34 -6.65
N LEU A 36 -15.58 3.45 -7.61
CA LEU A 36 -16.06 2.10 -7.41
C LEU A 36 -15.04 1.13 -8.02
N GLY A 37 -14.85 0.02 -7.37
CA GLY A 37 -13.94 -1.01 -7.84
C GLY A 37 -14.46 -2.40 -7.54
N THR A 38 -13.83 -3.35 -8.18
CA THR A 38 -14.01 -4.78 -7.91
C THR A 38 -12.64 -5.40 -7.72
N ARG A 39 -12.53 -6.32 -6.79
CA ARG A 39 -11.33 -7.12 -6.57
C ARG A 39 -11.71 -8.58 -6.38
N GLY A 40 -10.84 -9.47 -6.78
CA GLY A 40 -11.07 -10.90 -6.63
C GLY A 40 -9.78 -11.69 -6.75
N THR A 41 -9.84 -12.96 -6.33
CA THR A 41 -8.75 -13.94 -6.49
C THR A 41 -9.13 -14.91 -7.60
N LEU A 42 -8.18 -15.19 -8.49
CA LEU A 42 -8.35 -16.16 -9.60
C LEU A 42 -8.25 -17.63 -9.12
N THR A 43 -8.67 -17.93 -7.92
CA THR A 43 -8.85 -19.32 -7.49
C THR A 43 -10.25 -19.80 -7.86
N SER A 44 -10.41 -21.10 -8.02
CA SER A 44 -11.56 -21.84 -8.62
C SER A 44 -12.97 -21.48 -8.14
N GLU A 45 -13.11 -20.62 -7.17
CA GLU A 45 -14.33 -19.92 -6.79
C GLU A 45 -14.03 -18.42 -6.85
N SER A 46 -14.48 -17.77 -7.91
CA SER A 46 -14.30 -16.32 -8.12
C SER A 46 -15.11 -15.53 -7.09
N ASN A 47 -14.55 -15.31 -5.93
CA ASN A 47 -15.08 -14.36 -4.96
C ASN A 47 -14.69 -12.95 -5.41
N MET A 48 -15.51 -12.37 -6.28
CA MET A 48 -15.41 -10.95 -6.62
C MET A 48 -16.12 -10.13 -5.54
N GLU A 49 -15.43 -9.14 -5.02
CA GLU A 49 -15.96 -8.17 -4.06
C GLU A 49 -16.03 -6.79 -4.70
N ASN A 50 -17.20 -6.17 -4.63
CA ASN A 50 -17.38 -4.79 -5.05
C ASN A 50 -17.18 -3.86 -3.87
N TYR A 51 -16.52 -2.73 -4.11
CA TYR A 51 -16.29 -1.73 -3.08
C TYR A 51 -16.41 -0.32 -3.63
N ALA A 52 -16.77 0.60 -2.74
CA ALA A 52 -16.63 2.03 -2.96
C ALA A 52 -15.38 2.53 -2.25
N VAL A 53 -14.69 3.48 -2.85
CA VAL A 53 -13.48 4.09 -2.30
C VAL A 53 -13.57 5.60 -2.34
N ILE A 54 -13.10 6.22 -1.27
CA ILE A 54 -12.85 7.66 -1.19
C ILE A 54 -11.39 7.82 -0.77
N SER A 55 -10.60 8.53 -1.57
CA SER A 55 -9.18 8.77 -1.29
C SER A 55 -8.88 10.26 -1.26
N LEU A 56 -8.01 10.63 -0.35
CA LEU A 56 -7.44 11.96 -0.25
C LEU A 56 -5.94 11.86 -0.50
N TYR A 57 -5.52 12.31 -1.66
CA TYR A 57 -4.12 12.34 -2.07
C TYR A 57 -3.59 13.78 -2.03
N GLY A 58 -2.37 13.97 -1.57
CA GLY A 58 -1.76 15.28 -1.64
C GLY A 58 -0.44 15.42 -0.92
N LEU A 59 0.07 16.66 -0.99
CA LEU A 59 1.27 17.09 -0.31
C LEU A 59 0.92 17.79 1.01
N ALA A 60 1.26 17.15 2.11
CA ALA A 60 1.23 17.76 3.44
C ALA A 60 2.39 18.77 3.60
N PRO A 61 2.36 19.64 4.64
CA PRO A 61 3.48 20.49 4.96
C PRO A 61 4.81 19.74 5.00
N TYR A 62 5.89 20.38 4.57
CA TYR A 62 7.24 19.79 4.42
C TYR A 62 7.39 18.76 3.30
N GLN A 63 6.51 18.80 2.28
CA GLN A 63 6.56 17.91 1.10
C GLN A 63 6.37 16.42 1.40
N PHE A 64 5.63 16.09 2.43
CA PHE A 64 5.15 14.73 2.63
C PHE A 64 4.05 14.42 1.61
N GLU A 65 4.28 13.41 0.79
CA GLU A 65 3.22 12.82 -0.02
C GLU A 65 2.36 11.93 0.86
N MET A 66 1.07 12.20 0.86
CA MET A 66 0.11 11.42 1.64
C MET A 66 -0.99 10.89 0.74
N ASP A 67 -1.27 9.60 0.90
CA ASP A 67 -2.44 8.93 0.33
C ASP A 67 -3.25 8.35 1.47
N ASN A 68 -4.50 8.77 1.57
CA ASN A 68 -5.43 8.27 2.57
C ASN A 68 -6.65 7.73 1.84
N SER A 69 -6.98 6.48 2.04
CA SER A 69 -8.12 5.85 1.40
C SER A 69 -9.05 5.21 2.42
N LEU A 70 -10.35 5.41 2.23
CA LEU A 70 -11.43 4.76 2.94
C LEU A 70 -12.20 3.90 1.94
N MET A 71 -12.32 2.62 2.21
CA MET A 71 -13.05 1.68 1.36
C MET A 71 -14.22 1.09 2.14
N ILE A 72 -15.34 0.96 1.45
CA ILE A 72 -16.55 0.31 1.96
C ILE A 72 -16.94 -0.76 0.94
N ASN A 73 -17.00 -2.02 1.37
CA ASN A 73 -17.41 -3.12 0.50
C ASN A 73 -18.94 -3.34 0.50
N GLU A 74 -19.38 -4.25 -0.33
CA GLU A 74 -20.81 -4.61 -0.45
C GLU A 74 -21.40 -5.25 0.82
N ASP A 75 -20.57 -5.83 1.68
CA ASP A 75 -20.97 -6.40 2.96
C ASP A 75 -21.07 -5.31 4.06
N GLY A 76 -20.71 -4.06 3.74
CA GLY A 76 -20.70 -2.94 4.68
C GLY A 76 -19.44 -2.85 5.52
N ASP A 77 -18.41 -3.62 5.21
CA ASP A 77 -17.12 -3.55 5.90
C ASP A 77 -16.37 -2.29 5.50
N ILE A 78 -15.86 -1.58 6.49
CA ILE A 78 -15.12 -0.34 6.30
C ILE A 78 -13.67 -0.58 6.60
N SER A 79 -12.80 -0.23 5.66
CA SER A 79 -11.36 -0.28 5.81
C SER A 79 -10.70 1.06 5.49
N PHE A 80 -9.66 1.37 6.23
CA PHE A 80 -8.84 2.57 6.07
C PHE A 80 -7.41 2.18 5.76
N ALA A 81 -6.81 2.88 4.81
CA ALA A 81 -5.39 2.77 4.53
C ALA A 81 -4.78 4.17 4.41
N MET A 82 -3.61 4.35 4.99
CA MET A 82 -2.81 5.57 4.91
C MET A 82 -1.39 5.23 4.49
N GLU A 83 -0.90 5.94 3.50
CA GLU A 83 0.50 5.94 3.13
C GLU A 83 1.06 7.35 3.24
N ALA A 84 2.26 7.45 3.76
CA ALA A 84 3.02 8.69 3.79
C ALA A 84 4.43 8.41 3.30
N GLU A 85 4.90 9.20 2.34
CA GLU A 85 6.25 9.10 1.78
C GLU A 85 6.89 10.48 1.79
N TYR A 86 8.18 10.50 2.05
CA TYR A 86 8.98 11.71 2.00
C TYR A 86 10.27 11.46 1.24
N GLU A 87 10.66 12.40 0.36
CA GLU A 87 11.93 12.31 -0.34
C GLU A 87 12.91 13.32 0.24
N VAL A 88 13.97 12.81 0.85
CA VAL A 88 15.09 13.61 1.35
C VAL A 88 16.22 13.60 0.33
N ARG A 89 16.55 14.75 -0.22
CA ARG A 89 17.74 14.89 -1.05
C ARG A 89 18.98 14.94 -0.17
N VAL A 90 19.76 13.87 -0.16
CA VAL A 90 20.99 13.78 0.66
C VAL A 90 22.17 14.45 -0.05
N THR A 91 22.29 14.24 -1.35
CA THR A 91 23.27 14.92 -2.22
C THR A 91 22.60 15.32 -3.53
N GLN A 92 23.36 15.91 -4.47
CA GLN A 92 22.81 16.26 -5.78
C GLN A 92 22.35 15.04 -6.61
N THR A 93 22.87 13.85 -6.28
CA THR A 93 22.62 12.60 -7.01
C THR A 93 22.06 11.49 -6.13
N SER A 94 21.83 11.74 -4.85
CA SER A 94 21.33 10.71 -3.94
C SER A 94 20.10 11.17 -3.14
N TYR A 95 19.16 10.26 -3.00
CA TYR A 95 17.88 10.49 -2.35
C TYR A 95 17.59 9.38 -1.35
N LEU A 96 17.04 9.77 -0.21
CA LEU A 96 16.54 8.86 0.81
C LEU A 96 15.02 9.02 0.89
N GLN A 97 14.29 7.90 0.78
CA GLN A 97 12.83 7.89 0.78
C GLN A 97 12.30 7.03 1.93
N PRO A 98 12.03 7.63 3.11
CA PRO A 98 11.24 6.98 4.13
C PRO A 98 9.78 6.88 3.71
N ARG A 99 9.14 5.74 4.01
CA ARG A 99 7.74 5.43 3.74
C ARG A 99 7.09 4.81 4.96
N LEU A 100 5.90 5.24 5.26
CA LEU A 100 5.03 4.68 6.29
C LEU A 100 3.71 4.26 5.63
N ALA A 101 3.27 3.04 5.90
CA ALA A 101 1.93 2.59 5.53
C ALA A 101 1.23 1.99 6.75
N ILE A 102 -0.02 2.36 6.95
CA ILE A 102 -0.87 1.88 8.04
C ILE A 102 -2.19 1.42 7.44
N SER A 103 -2.68 0.28 7.90
CA SER A 103 -4.03 -0.18 7.58
C SER A 103 -4.83 -0.47 8.84
N ALA A 104 -6.13 -0.19 8.77
CA ALA A 104 -7.09 -0.44 9.82
C ALA A 104 -8.42 -0.89 9.23
N SER A 105 -9.18 -1.71 9.94
CA SER A 105 -10.55 -2.10 9.60
C SER A 105 -11.48 -1.71 10.75
N LEU A 106 -12.61 -1.13 10.42
CA LEU A 106 -13.64 -0.77 11.41
C LEU A 106 -14.62 -1.94 11.63
N SER A 107 -14.62 -2.91 10.74
CA SER A 107 -15.44 -4.13 10.80
C SER A 107 -14.56 -5.37 10.62
N GLU A 108 -15.06 -6.48 11.12
CA GLU A 108 -14.45 -7.80 10.90
C GLU A 108 -14.86 -8.33 9.53
N SER A 109 -13.91 -8.81 8.74
CA SER A 109 -14.18 -9.45 7.47
C SER A 109 -13.54 -10.83 7.45
N GLU A 110 -14.37 -11.86 7.54
CA GLU A 110 -13.93 -13.27 7.48
C GLU A 110 -13.30 -13.63 6.12
N ARG A 111 -13.71 -12.93 5.04
CA ARG A 111 -13.23 -13.20 3.67
C ARG A 111 -11.78 -12.80 3.45
N PHE A 112 -11.26 -11.83 4.23
CA PHE A 112 -9.92 -11.27 4.03
C PHE A 112 -9.05 -11.35 5.30
N ASP A 113 -9.41 -12.21 6.25
CA ASP A 113 -8.73 -12.37 7.56
C ASP A 113 -8.47 -11.03 8.26
N ARG A 114 -9.42 -10.07 8.08
CA ARG A 114 -9.33 -8.76 8.71
C ARG A 114 -10.17 -8.74 9.97
N GLN A 115 -9.51 -8.40 11.04
CA GLN A 115 -10.13 -8.12 12.32
C GLN A 115 -10.34 -6.61 12.48
N SER A 116 -11.33 -6.21 13.27
CA SER A 116 -11.54 -4.80 13.57
C SER A 116 -10.36 -4.19 14.34
N GLY A 117 -9.99 -2.96 14.01
CA GLY A 117 -8.86 -2.23 14.59
C GLY A 117 -7.71 -1.99 13.64
N PHE A 118 -6.54 -1.73 14.19
CA PHE A 118 -5.31 -1.60 13.39
C PHE A 118 -4.83 -2.97 12.93
N ASN A 119 -4.75 -3.15 11.63
CA ASN A 119 -4.38 -4.44 11.03
C ASN A 119 -2.87 -4.55 10.83
N SER A 120 -2.24 -3.51 10.28
CA SER A 120 -0.81 -3.57 10.01
C SER A 120 -0.15 -2.19 9.97
N ILE A 121 1.13 -2.20 10.25
CA ILE A 121 2.04 -1.08 10.04
C ILE A 121 3.22 -1.57 9.20
N ARG A 122 3.62 -0.78 8.21
CA ARG A 122 4.81 -1.02 7.40
C ARG A 122 5.66 0.22 7.38
N LEU A 123 6.93 0.05 7.66
CA LEU A 123 7.96 1.07 7.53
C LEU A 123 8.91 0.67 6.42
N GLY A 124 9.24 1.59 5.54
CA GLY A 124 10.19 1.41 4.46
C GLY A 124 11.22 2.52 4.44
N LEU A 125 12.41 2.18 4.02
CA LEU A 125 13.48 3.13 3.76
C LEU A 125 14.16 2.73 2.47
N ARG A 126 14.16 3.62 1.47
CA ARG A 126 14.79 3.40 0.17
C ARG A 126 15.86 4.44 -0.04
N TYR A 127 17.04 4.00 -0.45
CA TYR A 127 18.12 4.85 -0.90
C TYR A 127 18.30 4.69 -2.41
N ARG A 128 18.21 5.81 -3.15
CA ARG A 128 18.39 5.88 -4.60
C ARG A 128 19.60 6.71 -4.94
N TYR A 129 20.41 6.22 -5.86
CA TYR A 129 21.56 6.94 -6.39
C TYR A 129 21.43 7.14 -7.90
N GLU A 130 21.46 8.39 -8.37
CA GLU A 130 21.37 8.75 -9.77
C GLU A 130 22.78 8.78 -10.37
N PHE A 131 23.17 7.68 -11.05
CA PHE A 131 24.43 7.63 -11.79
C PHE A 131 24.40 8.52 -13.03
N SER A 132 23.24 8.55 -13.72
CA SER A 132 22.96 9.41 -14.85
C SER A 132 21.50 9.83 -14.82
N ARG A 133 21.10 10.71 -15.72
CA ARG A 133 19.70 11.09 -15.85
C ARG A 133 18.80 9.94 -16.27
N GLU A 134 19.36 8.95 -16.97
CA GLU A 134 18.65 7.79 -17.50
C GLU A 134 18.72 6.56 -16.60
N PHE A 135 19.62 6.54 -15.60
CA PHE A 135 19.86 5.36 -14.77
C PHE A 135 20.03 5.68 -13.30
N ALA A 136 19.14 5.15 -12.48
CA ALA A 136 19.16 5.32 -11.02
C ALA A 136 18.87 3.99 -10.31
N PRO A 137 19.89 3.26 -9.85
CA PRO A 137 19.70 2.11 -8.97
C PRO A 137 19.25 2.55 -7.59
N TYR A 138 18.53 1.65 -6.92
CA TYR A 138 18.09 1.84 -5.55
C TYR A 138 18.22 0.56 -4.74
N VAL A 139 18.43 0.74 -3.45
CA VAL A 139 18.36 -0.29 -2.43
C VAL A 139 17.40 0.18 -1.35
N GLY A 140 16.61 -0.73 -0.85
CA GLY A 140 15.66 -0.43 0.23
C GLY A 140 15.55 -1.58 1.22
N MET A 141 15.02 -1.23 2.38
CA MET A 141 14.60 -2.19 3.40
C MET A 141 13.18 -1.82 3.82
N TYR A 142 12.41 -2.82 4.17
CA TYR A 142 11.12 -2.63 4.79
C TYR A 142 10.96 -3.53 6.00
N TRP A 143 10.16 -3.05 6.92
CA TRP A 143 9.69 -3.80 8.07
C TRP A 143 8.17 -3.66 8.13
N SER A 144 7.47 -4.77 8.28
CA SER A 144 6.03 -4.79 8.47
C SER A 144 5.67 -5.59 9.70
N LYS A 145 4.60 -5.19 10.35
CA LYS A 145 4.06 -5.88 11.52
C LYS A 145 2.54 -5.89 11.47
N SER A 146 1.96 -7.07 11.71
CA SER A 146 0.54 -7.21 11.98
C SER A 146 0.24 -6.75 13.40
N LEU A 147 -0.89 -6.07 13.59
CA LEU A 147 -1.26 -5.43 14.86
C LEU A 147 -2.64 -5.91 15.34
N GLY A 148 -2.86 -5.79 16.64
CA GLY A 148 -4.14 -6.10 17.27
C GLY A 148 -4.61 -7.53 17.01
N ASN A 149 -5.92 -7.71 16.82
CA ASN A 149 -6.53 -9.01 16.58
C ASN A 149 -6.02 -9.70 15.31
N THR A 150 -5.55 -8.94 14.31
CA THR A 150 -4.92 -9.51 13.10
C THR A 150 -3.61 -10.23 13.42
N ALA A 151 -2.84 -9.73 14.39
CA ALA A 151 -1.64 -10.40 14.88
C ALA A 151 -1.99 -11.70 15.62
N ASP A 152 -3.05 -11.70 16.41
CA ASP A 152 -3.51 -12.89 17.16
C ASP A 152 -3.95 -14.00 16.21
N VAL A 153 -4.66 -13.67 15.12
CA VAL A 153 -5.07 -14.62 14.08
C VAL A 153 -3.87 -15.18 13.33
N ALA A 154 -2.91 -14.33 12.96
CA ALA A 154 -1.68 -14.75 12.30
C ALA A 154 -0.85 -15.69 13.19
N GLU A 155 -0.76 -15.41 14.49
CA GLU A 155 -0.06 -16.27 15.46
C GLU A 155 -0.72 -17.64 15.59
N LEU A 156 -2.05 -17.68 15.65
CA LEU A 156 -2.81 -18.93 15.67
C LEU A 156 -2.65 -19.76 14.38
N ALA A 157 -2.50 -19.10 13.25
CA ALA A 157 -2.24 -19.73 11.96
C ALA A 157 -0.77 -20.17 11.77
N GLY A 158 0.13 -19.77 12.69
CA GLY A 158 1.57 -20.03 12.60
C GLY A 158 2.28 -19.13 11.59
N GLU A 159 1.67 -18.01 11.20
CA GLU A 159 2.25 -17.02 10.30
C GLU A 159 3.12 -16.00 11.05
N PRO A 160 4.17 -15.45 10.41
CA PRO A 160 5.02 -14.46 11.06
C PRO A 160 4.26 -13.14 11.29
N ILE A 161 4.20 -12.68 12.54
CA ILE A 161 3.59 -11.40 12.93
C ILE A 161 4.38 -10.21 12.37
N SER A 162 5.67 -10.37 12.17
CA SER A 162 6.55 -9.34 11.62
C SER A 162 7.44 -9.88 10.51
N GLU A 163 7.63 -9.07 9.50
CA GLU A 163 8.45 -9.38 8.34
C GLU A 163 9.44 -8.24 8.08
N THR A 164 10.65 -8.60 7.70
CA THR A 164 11.67 -7.66 7.24
C THR A 164 12.18 -8.12 5.89
N GLY A 165 12.23 -7.22 4.93
CA GLY A 165 12.69 -7.54 3.59
C GLY A 165 13.64 -6.48 3.03
N LEU A 166 14.37 -6.90 1.98
CA LEU A 166 15.24 -6.03 1.20
C LEU A 166 14.66 -5.88 -0.20
N VAL A 167 14.77 -4.66 -0.75
CA VAL A 167 14.34 -4.34 -2.10
C VAL A 167 15.56 -3.81 -2.87
N LEU A 168 15.81 -4.39 -4.03
CA LEU A 168 16.85 -3.95 -4.95
C LEU A 168 16.21 -3.70 -6.31
N GLY A 169 16.60 -2.61 -6.97
CA GLY A 169 16.09 -2.33 -8.29
C GLY A 169 16.83 -1.18 -8.97
N ALA A 170 16.39 -0.89 -10.18
CA ALA A 170 16.92 0.23 -10.96
C ALA A 170 15.77 0.90 -11.72
N ARG A 171 15.82 2.22 -11.78
CA ARG A 171 14.88 3.04 -12.56
C ARG A 171 15.59 3.51 -13.82
N PHE A 172 14.92 3.34 -14.96
CA PHE A 172 15.40 3.79 -16.27
C PHE A 172 14.42 4.80 -16.85
N TRP A 173 14.94 5.87 -17.46
CA TRP A 173 14.18 6.83 -18.28
C TRP A 173 14.77 6.86 -19.68
N PHE A 174 13.89 6.92 -20.68
CA PHE A 174 14.25 7.01 -22.09
C PHE A 174 13.78 8.34 -22.68
#